data_825fbd12be4e341bbcb5021312ab254e
#
_entry.id   825fbd12be4e341bbcb5021312ab254e
#
_cell.length_a   1.000
_cell.length_b   1.000
_cell.length_c   1.000
_cell.angle_alpha   90.00
_cell.angle_beta   90.00
_cell.angle_gamma   90.00
#
_symmetry.space_group_name_H-M   'P 1'
#
loop_
_entity.id
_entity.type
_entity.pdbx_description
1 polymer ?
#
loop_
_entity_poly.entity_id
_entity_poly.type
_entity_poly.pdbx_seq_one_letter_code
_entity_poly.pdbx_strand_id
1 'polypeptide(L)'
;MRLADMHIHTTFSPDGKSSMEEQCIKAIEIGIPIICFTDHVDFNSSEINVGRIINKASTNFDVSEYFYEVNRLRRIYNSIQILIGIEFSEPHLFPTEFEDYSSMPFDYILGSIHH
;
A
#
# COMPACT_ATOMS: atom_id res chain seq x y z
N MET A 1 22.20 2.39 11.38
CA MET A 1 21.54 3.42 10.65
C MET A 1 20.50 2.87 9.70
N ARG A 2 19.33 3.52 9.66
CA ARG A 2 18.31 3.07 8.83
C ARG A 2 18.38 3.71 7.50
N LEU A 3 18.51 2.93 6.46
CA LEU A 3 18.64 3.47 5.11
C LEU A 3 17.35 3.43 4.32
N ALA A 4 16.39 2.64 4.77
CA ALA A 4 15.13 2.50 4.04
C ALA A 4 14.03 2.06 4.99
N ASP A 5 12.80 2.45 4.71
CA ASP A 5 11.63 1.94 5.39
C ASP A 5 10.72 1.37 4.32
N MET A 6 10.60 0.05 4.29
CA MET A 6 9.93 -0.65 3.22
C MET A 6 8.55 -1.16 3.59
N HIS A 7 8.01 -0.76 4.73
CA HIS A 7 6.71 -1.25 5.16
C HIS A 7 5.94 -0.13 5.86
N ILE A 8 5.27 0.69 5.07
CA ILE A 8 4.54 1.85 5.59
C ILE A 8 3.10 1.80 5.14
N HIS A 9 2.19 1.90 6.10
CA HIS A 9 0.76 2.01 5.81
C HIS A 9 0.35 3.47 5.96
N THR A 10 -0.56 3.91 5.10
CA THR A 10 -1.05 5.28 5.12
C THR A 10 -2.56 5.27 5.24
N THR A 11 -3.19 6.43 5.09
CA THR A 11 -4.64 6.52 5.18
C THR A 11 -5.35 5.83 4.02
N PHE A 12 -4.60 5.29 3.05
CA PHE A 12 -5.20 4.40 2.04
C PHE A 12 -5.57 3.05 2.67
N SER A 13 -4.97 2.70 3.82
CA SER A 13 -5.30 1.47 4.55
C SER A 13 -6.22 1.80 5.71
N PRO A 14 -7.10 0.88 6.09
CA PRO A 14 -8.00 1.12 7.23
C PRO A 14 -7.25 1.36 8.53
N ASP A 15 -6.07 0.78 8.68
CA ASP A 15 -5.29 0.92 9.91
C ASP A 15 -4.26 2.04 9.86
N GLY A 16 -4.16 2.74 8.74
CA GLY A 16 -3.19 3.82 8.63
C GLY A 16 -3.72 5.10 9.22
N LYS A 17 -2.85 5.85 9.87
CA LYS A 17 -3.25 7.08 10.53
C LYS A 17 -2.65 8.33 9.92
N SER A 18 -1.65 8.19 9.10
CA SER A 18 -0.98 9.32 8.49
C SER A 18 -1.11 9.26 6.99
N SER A 19 -1.20 10.41 6.36
CA SER A 19 -1.24 10.47 4.90
C SER A 19 0.12 10.11 4.33
N MET A 20 0.16 9.79 3.04
CA MET A 20 1.43 9.58 2.36
C MET A 20 2.34 10.79 2.49
N GLU A 21 1.77 11.97 2.35
CA GLU A 21 2.57 13.19 2.41
C GLU A 21 3.19 13.38 3.80
N GLU A 22 2.44 13.11 4.85
CA GLU A 22 2.95 13.19 6.21
C GLU A 22 4.11 12.24 6.41
N GLN A 23 4.04 11.06 5.81
CA GLN A 23 5.12 10.08 5.92
C GLN A 23 6.36 10.54 5.16
N CYS A 24 6.18 11.19 4.01
CA CYS A 24 7.31 11.75 3.27
C CYS A 24 8.03 12.82 4.09
N ILE A 25 7.25 13.71 4.69
CA ILE A 25 7.81 14.79 5.50
C ILE A 25 8.58 14.20 6.69
N LYS A 26 7.99 13.19 7.33
CA LYS A 26 8.64 12.58 8.48
C LYS A 26 9.94 11.88 8.08
N ALA A 27 9.95 11.21 6.94
CA ALA A 27 11.16 10.53 6.47
C ALA A 27 12.29 11.54 6.25
N ILE A 28 11.94 12.68 5.67
CA ILE A 28 12.95 13.71 5.45
C ILE A 28 13.47 14.25 6.78
N GLU A 29 12.58 14.47 7.73
CA GLU A 29 12.95 14.99 9.05
C GLU A 29 13.91 14.07 9.80
N ILE A 30 13.69 12.78 9.72
CA ILE A 30 14.51 11.83 10.46
C ILE A 30 15.64 11.23 9.63
N GLY A 31 15.75 11.65 8.37
CA GLY A 31 16.89 11.27 7.55
C GLY A 31 16.82 9.91 6.89
N ILE A 32 15.62 9.42 6.59
CA ILE A 32 15.47 8.16 5.88
C ILE A 32 15.38 8.46 4.39
N PRO A 33 16.35 8.02 3.58
CA PRO A 33 16.39 8.38 2.16
C PRO A 33 15.47 7.58 1.24
N ILE A 34 14.98 6.43 1.68
CA ILE A 34 14.15 5.57 0.84
C ILE A 34 12.97 5.07 1.64
N ILE A 35 11.76 5.27 1.10
CA ILE A 35 10.56 4.74 1.73
C ILE A 35 9.73 4.00 0.71
N CYS A 36 8.97 3.01 1.15
CA CYS A 36 8.06 2.27 0.31
C CYS A 36 6.70 2.18 1.00
N PHE A 37 5.68 2.67 0.32
CA PHE A 37 4.33 2.54 0.84
C PHE A 37 3.82 1.16 0.51
N THR A 38 3.30 0.44 1.50
CA THR A 38 2.79 -0.91 1.31
C THR A 38 1.42 -1.02 1.98
N ASP A 39 0.49 -0.25 1.48
CA ASP A 39 -0.85 -0.25 2.06
C ASP A 39 -1.56 -1.57 1.80
N HIS A 40 -2.54 -1.89 2.62
CA HIS A 40 -3.24 -3.16 2.58
C HIS A 40 -4.13 -3.32 1.36
N VAL A 41 -4.04 -4.47 0.71
CA VAL A 41 -5.03 -4.93 -0.25
C VAL A 41 -5.54 -6.25 0.31
N ASP A 42 -6.81 -6.30 0.70
CA ASP A 42 -7.36 -7.42 1.42
C ASP A 42 -8.74 -7.75 0.90
N PHE A 43 -8.87 -8.86 0.18
CA PHE A 43 -10.15 -9.33 -0.31
C PHE A 43 -10.84 -10.22 0.70
N ASN A 44 -10.08 -10.72 1.66
CA ASN A 44 -10.62 -11.63 2.65
C ASN A 44 -11.56 -10.97 3.63
N SER A 45 -11.25 -9.74 4.01
CA SER A 45 -12.06 -9.06 5.01
C SER A 45 -13.48 -8.86 4.57
N SER A 46 -13.74 -8.74 3.27
CA SER A 46 -15.08 -8.53 2.82
C SER A 46 -15.94 -9.74 2.94
N GLU A 47 -15.36 -10.89 2.93
CA GLU A 47 -16.14 -12.07 2.99
C GLU A 47 -16.71 -12.31 4.32
N ILE A 48 -16.06 -11.85 5.31
CA ILE A 48 -16.45 -12.05 6.65
C ILE A 48 -17.73 -11.42 6.93
N ASN A 49 -18.11 -10.54 6.17
CA ASN A 49 -19.29 -9.88 6.43
C ASN A 49 -20.40 -10.56 5.85
N VAL A 50 -20.33 -11.69 6.21
CA VAL A 50 -21.34 -12.30 6.08
C VAL A 50 -22.47 -12.09 5.31
N GLY A 51 -22.76 -12.83 4.60
CA GLY A 51 -23.90 -12.79 3.91
C GLY A 51 -24.12 -11.67 3.03
N ARG A 52 -23.30 -10.74 3.08
CA ARG A 52 -23.49 -9.68 2.27
C ARG A 52 -22.64 -9.80 1.17
N ILE A 53 -23.09 -9.59 0.09
CA ILE A 53 -22.32 -9.63 -1.03
C ILE A 53 -21.68 -8.40 -1.12
N ILE A 54 -20.86 -8.13 -0.34
CA ILE A 54 -20.22 -6.96 -0.37
C ILE A 54 -19.36 -6.87 -1.50
N ASN A 55 -19.30 -5.85 -2.11
CA ASN A 55 -18.43 -5.53 -3.11
C ASN A 55 -17.08 -5.53 -2.52
N LYS A 56 -16.35 -6.57 -2.66
CA LYS A 56 -15.03 -6.65 -2.09
C LYS A 56 -14.13 -5.54 -2.52
N ALA A 57 -14.24 -5.13 -3.73
CA ALA A 57 -13.40 -4.06 -4.22
C ALA A 57 -13.63 -2.78 -3.48
N SER A 58 -14.81 -2.60 -2.90
CA SER A 58 -15.08 -1.34 -2.24
C SER A 58 -14.37 -1.20 -0.92
N THR A 59 -13.74 -2.26 -0.39
CA THR A 59 -13.00 -2.15 0.84
C THR A 59 -11.53 -1.87 0.58
N ASN A 60 -11.09 -1.92 -0.67
CA ASN A 60 -9.72 -1.63 -1.01
C ASN A 60 -9.63 -0.25 -1.65
N PHE A 61 -8.48 0.36 -1.54
CA PHE A 61 -8.28 1.69 -2.09
C PHE A 61 -8.27 1.65 -3.63
N ASP A 62 -8.49 2.81 -4.21
CA ASP A 62 -8.44 2.96 -5.66
C ASP A 62 -6.98 2.99 -6.11
N VAL A 63 -6.58 2.01 -6.91
CA VAL A 63 -5.19 1.87 -7.33
C VAL A 63 -4.73 3.08 -8.14
N SER A 64 -5.61 3.62 -8.98
CA SER A 64 -5.23 4.79 -9.79
C SER A 64 -4.93 5.99 -8.92
N GLU A 65 -5.71 6.19 -7.88
CA GLU A 65 -5.47 7.29 -6.94
C GLU A 65 -4.17 7.07 -6.18
N TYR A 66 -3.88 5.82 -5.86
CA TYR A 66 -2.67 5.46 -5.14
C TYR A 66 -1.43 5.81 -5.99
N PHE A 67 -1.42 5.37 -7.24
CA PHE A 67 -0.33 5.69 -8.15
C PHE A 67 -0.22 7.19 -8.40
N TYR A 68 -1.35 7.86 -8.54
CA TYR A 68 -1.36 9.30 -8.77
C TYR A 68 -0.70 10.04 -7.59
N GLU A 69 -1.07 9.66 -6.39
CA GLU A 69 -0.55 10.33 -5.21
C GLU A 69 0.95 10.09 -5.04
N VAL A 70 1.41 8.87 -5.23
CA VAL A 70 2.84 8.59 -5.13
C VAL A 70 3.60 9.40 -6.17
N ASN A 71 3.10 9.46 -7.39
CA ASN A 71 3.81 10.21 -8.44
C ASN A 71 3.80 11.70 -8.17
N ARG A 72 2.72 12.22 -7.58
CA ARG A 72 2.66 13.62 -7.18
C ARG A 72 3.72 13.92 -6.13
N LEU A 73 3.84 13.05 -5.13
CA LEU A 73 4.80 13.25 -4.05
C LEU A 73 6.23 13.08 -4.50
N ARG A 74 6.48 12.23 -5.48
CA ARG A 74 7.81 12.08 -6.06
C ARG A 74 8.30 13.38 -6.68
N ARG A 75 7.39 14.16 -7.25
CA ARG A 75 7.75 15.43 -7.84
C ARG A 75 8.02 16.51 -6.80
N ILE A 76 7.32 16.42 -5.66
CA ILE A 76 7.45 17.43 -4.62
C ILE A 76 8.62 17.12 -3.69
N TYR A 77 8.74 15.87 -3.28
CA TYR A 77 9.75 15.47 -2.29
C TYR A 77 10.84 14.65 -2.96
N ASN A 78 11.53 15.28 -3.90
CA ASN A 78 12.51 14.56 -4.71
C ASN A 78 13.85 14.34 -4.02
N SER A 79 13.96 14.76 -2.76
CA SER A 79 15.17 14.49 -1.98
C SER A 79 15.18 13.08 -1.41
N ILE A 80 14.05 12.38 -1.45
CA ILE A 80 13.97 10.98 -1.02
C ILE A 80 13.47 10.14 -2.18
N GLN A 81 13.73 8.84 -2.11
CA GLN A 81 13.23 7.91 -3.10
C GLN A 81 11.94 7.31 -2.57
N ILE A 82 10.86 7.43 -3.31
CA ILE A 82 9.56 6.90 -2.91
C ILE A 82 9.21 5.72 -3.80
N LEU A 83 9.10 4.55 -3.19
CA LEU A 83 8.71 3.34 -3.90
C LEU A 83 7.24 3.08 -3.63
N ILE A 84 6.56 2.47 -4.60
CA ILE A 84 5.14 2.17 -4.47
C ILE A 84 4.96 0.68 -4.39
N GLY A 85 4.32 0.22 -3.33
CA GLY A 85 4.07 -1.19 -3.11
C GLY A 85 2.74 -1.41 -2.45
N ILE A 86 2.45 -2.67 -2.18
CA ILE A 86 1.22 -3.06 -1.46
C ILE A 86 1.55 -4.23 -0.55
N GLU A 87 0.73 -4.39 0.47
CA GLU A 87 0.75 -5.60 1.29
C GLU A 87 -0.52 -6.37 0.94
N PHE A 88 -0.36 -7.47 0.20
CA PHE A 88 -1.50 -8.25 -0.29
C PHE A 88 -1.77 -9.39 0.69
N SER A 89 -2.98 -9.42 1.25
CA SER A 89 -3.34 -10.42 2.23
C SER A 89 -3.78 -11.71 1.57
N GLU A 90 -3.27 -12.83 2.05
CA GLU A 90 -3.69 -14.17 1.63
C GLU A 90 -3.64 -14.41 0.13
N PRO A 91 -2.49 -14.18 -0.52
CA PRO A 91 -2.44 -14.35 -1.98
C PRO A 91 -2.78 -15.77 -2.43
N HIS A 92 -2.57 -16.76 -1.56
CA HIS A 92 -2.88 -18.14 -1.91
C HIS A 92 -4.38 -18.39 -1.97
N LEU A 93 -5.20 -17.56 -1.33
CA LEU A 93 -6.64 -17.69 -1.36
C LEU A 93 -7.26 -16.88 -2.49
N PHE A 94 -6.53 -15.91 -2.99
CA PHE A 94 -7.04 -15.01 -4.04
C PHE A 94 -6.05 -14.91 -5.19
N PRO A 95 -5.76 -16.04 -5.85
CA PRO A 95 -4.70 -16.05 -6.88
C PRO A 95 -5.00 -15.18 -8.09
N THR A 96 -6.25 -15.09 -8.50
CA THR A 96 -6.60 -14.25 -9.64
C THR A 96 -6.41 -12.78 -9.32
N GLU A 97 -6.88 -12.37 -8.15
CA GLU A 97 -6.72 -10.99 -7.72
C GLU A 97 -5.25 -10.65 -7.51
N PHE A 98 -4.50 -11.60 -6.94
CA PHE A 98 -3.08 -11.38 -6.73
C PHE A 98 -2.35 -11.22 -8.06
N GLU A 99 -2.72 -12.02 -9.05
CA GLU A 99 -2.10 -11.93 -10.35
C GLU A 99 -2.41 -10.59 -11.00
N ASP A 100 -3.63 -10.11 -10.87
CA ASP A 100 -4.01 -8.81 -11.41
C ASP A 100 -3.15 -7.69 -10.81
N TYR A 101 -2.98 -7.71 -9.49
CA TYR A 101 -2.18 -6.67 -8.83
C TYR A 101 -0.70 -6.83 -9.18
N SER A 102 -0.22 -8.07 -9.34
CA SER A 102 1.18 -8.30 -9.68
C SER A 102 1.52 -7.79 -11.08
N SER A 103 0.53 -7.65 -11.94
CA SER A 103 0.79 -7.15 -13.29
C SER A 103 0.85 -5.63 -13.34
N MET A 104 0.50 -4.96 -12.25
CA MET A 104 0.58 -3.50 -12.19
C MET A 104 2.01 -3.07 -11.84
N PRO A 105 2.39 -1.83 -12.17
CA PRO A 105 3.78 -1.40 -11.99
C PRO A 105 4.14 -1.03 -10.56
N PHE A 106 3.89 -1.94 -9.63
CA PHE A 106 4.35 -1.76 -8.26
C PHE A 106 5.84 -2.08 -8.19
N ASP A 107 6.55 -1.35 -7.36
CA ASP A 107 7.97 -1.62 -7.11
C ASP A 107 8.13 -2.80 -6.18
N TYR A 108 7.13 -3.07 -5.34
CA TYR A 108 7.27 -4.06 -4.30
C TYR A 108 5.91 -4.61 -3.89
N ILE A 109 5.78 -5.90 -3.74
CA ILE A 109 4.55 -6.51 -3.25
C ILE A 109 4.91 -7.43 -2.10
N LEU A 110 4.31 -7.17 -0.94
CA LEU A 110 4.53 -7.96 0.25
C LEU A 110 3.31 -8.84 0.44
N GLY A 111 3.49 -10.14 0.46
CA GLY A 111 2.40 -11.07 0.73
C GLY A 111 2.31 -11.34 2.20
N SER A 112 1.12 -11.42 2.75
CA SER A 112 0.97 -11.74 4.16
C SER A 112 -0.08 -12.84 4.33
N ILE A 113 0.16 -13.72 5.28
CA ILE A 113 -0.74 -14.81 5.58
C ILE A 113 -1.14 -14.69 7.03
N HIS A 114 -2.45 -14.60 7.27
CA HIS A 114 -2.95 -14.46 8.61
C HIS A 114 -3.77 -15.70 8.95
N HIS A 115 -3.55 -16.29 10.03
CA HIS A 115 -4.32 -17.46 10.42
C HIS A 115 -4.92 -17.30 11.78
#